data_00a3be3d8cfc3fdfe3bf2031e7af8658
#
_entry.id   00a3be3d8cfc3fdfe3bf2031e7af8658
#
_cell.length_a   1.000
_cell.length_b   1.000
_cell.length_c   1.000
_cell.angle_alpha   90.00
_cell.angle_beta   90.00
_cell.angle_gamma   90.00
#
_symmetry.space_group_name_H-M   'P 1'
#
loop_
_entity.id
_entity.type
_entity.pdbx_description
1 polymer ?
#
loop_
_entity_poly.entity_id
_entity_poly.type
_entity_poly.pdbx_seq_one_letter_code
_entity_poly.pdbx_strand_id
1 'polypeptide(L)' 'MEKKDINVRIGELLKARRLALGMTQREVAEKAKMQSNSIIHIEKGRRGISVQLLERLCKVLELKIKLEEKGK' A
#
# COMPACT_ATOMS: atom_id res chain seq x y z
N MET A 1 25.03 -2.31 3.65
CA MET A 1 23.63 -2.62 3.96
C MET A 1 22.70 -2.01 2.92
N GLU A 2 21.83 -2.80 2.40
CA GLU A 2 20.93 -2.33 1.36
C GLU A 2 19.69 -1.71 1.94
N LYS A 3 19.26 -0.64 1.31
CA LYS A 3 18.00 -0.03 1.65
C LYS A 3 16.91 -0.60 0.75
N LYS A 4 15.76 -0.87 1.33
CA LYS A 4 14.65 -1.29 0.51
C LYS A 4 14.13 -0.13 -0.30
N ASP A 5 13.77 -0.44 -1.54
CA ASP A 5 13.09 0.49 -2.42
C ASP A 5 11.82 0.98 -1.73
N ILE A 6 11.48 2.25 -1.95
CA ILE A 6 10.28 2.83 -1.36
C ILE A 6 9.02 2.06 -1.77
N ASN A 7 8.98 1.54 -3.00
CA ASN A 7 7.84 0.76 -3.44
C ASN A 7 7.70 -0.52 -2.63
N VAL A 8 8.82 -1.15 -2.32
CA VAL A 8 8.80 -2.37 -1.49
C VAL A 8 8.31 -2.05 -0.09
N ARG A 9 8.81 -0.95 0.48
CA ARG A 9 8.41 -0.56 1.84
C ARG A 9 6.92 -0.23 1.91
N ILE A 10 6.42 0.52 0.95
CA ILE A 10 5.00 0.85 0.89
C ILE A 10 4.18 -0.42 0.72
N GLY A 11 4.62 -1.30 -0.18
CA GLY A 11 3.92 -2.55 -0.42
C GLY A 11 3.81 -3.40 0.83
N GLU A 12 4.90 -3.48 1.59
CA GLU A 12 4.90 -4.25 2.83
C GLU A 12 3.95 -3.67 3.86
N LEU A 13 3.92 -2.34 3.99
CA LEU A 13 3.01 -1.70 4.92
C LEU A 13 1.55 -1.94 4.55
N LEU A 14 1.23 -1.81 3.27
CA LEU A 14 -0.13 -2.03 2.81
C LEU A 14 -0.55 -3.48 3.04
N LYS A 15 0.34 -4.41 2.73
CA LYS A 15 0.05 -5.82 2.93
C LYS A 15 -0.17 -6.14 4.41
N ALA A 16 0.71 -5.64 5.27
CA ALA A 16 0.60 -5.90 6.70
C ALA A 16 -0.73 -5.38 7.25
N ARG A 17 -1.14 -4.19 6.81
CA ARG A 17 -2.40 -3.63 7.28
C ARG A 17 -3.59 -4.42 6.77
N ARG A 18 -3.53 -4.83 5.50
CA ARG A 18 -4.57 -5.66 4.92
C ARG A 18 -4.77 -6.94 5.74
N LEU A 19 -3.67 -7.60 6.04
CA LEU A 19 -3.73 -8.84 6.83
C LEU A 19 -4.25 -8.59 8.24
N ALA A 20 -3.85 -7.48 8.84
CA ALA A 20 -4.33 -7.11 10.17
C ALA A 20 -5.83 -6.89 10.19
N LEU A 21 -6.39 -6.40 9.08
CA LEU A 21 -7.83 -6.19 8.97
C LEU A 21 -8.57 -7.44 8.48
N GLY A 22 -7.85 -8.53 8.24
CA GLY A 22 -8.46 -9.77 7.79
C GLY A 22 -9.00 -9.72 6.38
N MET A 23 -8.45 -8.86 5.54
CA MET A 23 -8.95 -8.69 4.18
C MET A 23 -8.11 -9.46 3.17
N THR A 24 -8.78 -9.94 2.13
CA THR A 24 -8.08 -10.53 0.99
C THR A 24 -7.65 -9.43 0.03
N GLN A 25 -6.70 -9.78 -0.85
CA GLN A 25 -6.28 -8.85 -1.90
C GLN A 25 -7.46 -8.46 -2.78
N ARG A 26 -8.33 -9.41 -3.06
CA ARG A 26 -9.50 -9.16 -3.87
C ARG A 26 -10.45 -8.17 -3.21
N GLU A 27 -10.67 -8.33 -1.91
CA GLU A 27 -11.54 -7.42 -1.18
C GLU A 27 -11.02 -5.98 -1.21
N VAL A 28 -9.71 -5.83 -1.00
CA VAL A 28 -9.10 -4.51 -1.05
C VAL A 28 -9.25 -3.91 -2.44
N ALA A 29 -8.98 -4.72 -3.46
CA ALA A 29 -9.08 -4.25 -4.83
C ALA A 29 -10.49 -3.79 -5.16
N GLU A 30 -11.49 -4.56 -4.77
CA GLU A 30 -12.88 -4.20 -5.02
C GLU A 30 -13.23 -2.88 -4.35
N LYS A 31 -12.84 -2.72 -3.10
CA LYS A 31 -13.15 -1.49 -2.37
C LYS A 31 -12.39 -0.28 -2.90
N ALA A 32 -11.18 -0.50 -3.38
CA ALA A 32 -10.39 0.58 -3.96
C ALA A 32 -10.67 0.80 -5.44
N LYS A 33 -11.55 0.00 -6.01
CA LYS A 33 -11.94 0.08 -7.42
C LYS A 33 -10.74 -0.12 -8.33
N MET A 34 -10.01 -1.18 -8.09
CA MET A 34 -8.85 -1.56 -8.90
C MET A 34 -8.85 -3.06 -9.09
N GLN A 35 -7.95 -3.53 -9.94
CA GLN A 35 -7.83 -4.95 -10.22
C GLN A 35 -6.99 -5.63 -9.17
N SER A 36 -7.33 -6.89 -8.85
CA SER A 36 -6.58 -7.66 -7.87
C SER A 36 -5.11 -7.79 -8.24
N ASN A 37 -4.83 -7.95 -9.54
CA ASN A 37 -3.46 -8.04 -10.02
C ASN A 37 -2.65 -6.82 -9.64
N SER A 38 -3.27 -5.65 -9.67
CA SER A 38 -2.59 -4.42 -9.28
C SER A 38 -2.19 -4.46 -7.82
N ILE A 39 -3.08 -4.96 -6.95
CA ILE A 39 -2.77 -5.09 -5.53
C ILE A 39 -1.59 -6.03 -5.33
N ILE A 40 -1.59 -7.16 -6.04
CA ILE A 40 -0.50 -8.13 -5.93
C ILE A 40 0.84 -7.49 -6.25
N HIS A 41 0.92 -6.76 -7.36
CA HIS A 41 2.17 -6.12 -7.78
C HIS A 41 2.58 -5.01 -6.84
N ILE A 42 1.62 -4.24 -6.34
CA ILE A 42 1.90 -3.16 -5.40
C ILE A 42 2.47 -3.73 -4.10
N GLU A 43 1.86 -4.79 -3.58
CA GLU A 43 2.31 -5.39 -2.32
C GLU A 43 3.70 -6.00 -2.45
N LYS A 44 4.06 -6.45 -3.65
CA LYS A 44 5.40 -7.00 -3.88
C LYS A 44 6.42 -5.93 -4.22
N GLY A 45 6.00 -4.68 -4.34
CA GLY A 45 6.91 -3.60 -4.64
C GLY A 45 7.38 -3.59 -6.08
N ARG A 46 6.65 -4.25 -6.97
CA ARG A 46 7.06 -4.39 -8.38
C ARG A 46 6.70 -3.20 -9.23
N ARG A 47 5.85 -2.31 -8.73
CA ARG A 47 5.44 -1.14 -9.49
C ARG A 47 5.21 0.01 -8.52
N GLY A 48 5.39 1.21 -9.05
CA GLY A 48 5.11 2.40 -8.29
C GLY A 48 3.62 2.61 -8.13
N ILE A 49 3.28 3.54 -7.27
CA ILE A 49 1.89 3.84 -6.98
C ILE A 49 1.74 5.36 -6.99
N SER A 50 0.71 5.85 -7.68
CA SER A 50 0.44 7.27 -7.68
C SER A 50 -0.06 7.71 -6.32
N VAL A 51 0.10 9.00 -6.02
CA VAL A 51 -0.38 9.54 -4.75
C VAL A 51 -1.88 9.34 -4.62
N GLN A 52 -2.61 9.54 -5.72
CA GLN A 52 -4.06 9.38 -5.71
C GLN A 52 -4.47 7.94 -5.41
N LEU A 53 -3.76 6.99 -6.00
CA LEU A 53 -4.07 5.58 -5.76
C LEU A 53 -3.70 5.19 -4.34
N LEU A 54 -2.57 5.69 -3.85
CA LEU A 54 -2.15 5.43 -2.48
C LEU A 54 -3.20 5.96 -1.51
N GLU A 55 -3.75 7.14 -1.77
CA GLU A 55 -4.79 7.69 -0.92
C GLU A 55 -6.01 6.79 -0.88
N ARG A 56 -6.42 6.27 -2.04
CA ARG A 56 -7.58 5.37 -2.09
C ARG A 56 -7.33 4.10 -1.29
N LEU A 57 -6.15 3.52 -1.42
CA LEU A 57 -5.80 2.33 -0.67
C LEU A 57 -5.74 2.61 0.83
N CYS A 58 -5.18 3.74 1.21
CA CYS A 58 -5.11 4.10 2.61
C CYS A 58 -6.50 4.27 3.21
N LYS A 59 -7.45 4.82 2.47
CA LYS A 59 -8.83 4.92 2.96
C LYS A 59 -9.45 3.56 3.18
N VAL A 60 -9.25 2.65 2.25
CA VAL A 60 -9.79 1.29 2.38
C VAL A 60 -9.18 0.57 3.57
N LEU A 61 -7.90 0.79 3.80
CA LEU A 61 -7.15 0.10 4.85
C LEU A 61 -7.11 0.85 6.17
N GLU A 62 -7.83 1.97 6.26
CA GLU A 62 -7.91 2.79 7.47
C GLU A 62 -6.52 3.27 7.90
N LEU A 63 -5.76 3.73 6.92
CA LEU A 63 -4.44 4.31 7.13
C LEU A 63 -4.47 5.78 6.81
N LYS A 64 -3.59 6.52 7.46
CA LYS A 64 -3.39 7.94 7.14
C LYS A 64 -2.06 8.10 6.46
N ILE A 65 -2.01 8.99 5.48
CA ILE A 65 -0.76 9.41 4.89
C ILE A 65 -0.25 10.58 5.71
N LYS A 66 0.98 10.46 6.20
CA LYS A 66 1.57 11.51 7.03
C LYS A 66 2.97 11.78 6.57
N LEU A 67 3.28 13.04 6.34
CA LEU A 67 4.62 13.48 5.97
C LEU A 67 5.19 14.24 7.15
N GLU A 68 6.36 13.84 7.59
CA GLU A 68 7.03 14.45 8.71
C GLU A 68 8.38 14.99 8.29
N GLU A 69 8.75 16.12 8.85
CA GLU A 69 10.09 16.62 8.61
C GLU A 69 11.09 15.67 9.26
N LYS A 70 12.16 15.44 8.53
CA LYS A 70 13.24 14.63 9.05
C LYS A 70 13.95 15.42 10.13
N GLY A 71 14.05 14.86 11.31
CA GLY A 71 14.69 15.54 12.42
C GLY A 71 16.17 15.74 12.18
N LYS A 72 16.75 16.63 12.95
CA LYS A 72 18.17 16.89 12.87
C LYS A 72 18.92 16.11 13.89
#